data_f807f2cbb8d312e853311c95373ccd6e
#
_entry.id   f807f2cbb8d312e853311c95373ccd6e
#
_cell.length_a   1.000
_cell.length_b   1.000
_cell.length_c   1.000
_cell.angle_alpha   90.00
_cell.angle_beta   90.00
_cell.angle_gamma   90.00
#
_symmetry.space_group_name_H-M   'P 1'
#
loop_
_entity.id
_entity.type
_entity.pdbx_description
1 polymer ?
#
loop_
_entity_poly.entity_id
_entity_poly.type
_entity_poly.pdbx_seq_one_letter_code
_entity_poly.pdbx_strand_id
1 'polypeptide(L)'
;MKNTLIDNILLILLAFEYLLFGLWGLLDPIALSNIIGFTFNEITAFSEFRAQYTFFTALGVLSVLAIFRNELVSRTYFILALLNGSFVIGRTLGIFLDGMPDQTLWTIFIVDFVVFSLCLWRYRALKNS
;
A
#
# COMPACT_ATOMS: atom_id res chain seq x y z
N MET A 1 15.47 -6.46 18.46
CA MET A 1 15.44 -6.92 17.07
C MET A 1 16.14 -5.92 16.18
N LYS A 2 17.08 -6.37 15.38
CA LYS A 2 17.85 -5.48 14.50
C LYS A 2 17.26 -5.46 13.10
N ASN A 3 17.30 -4.29 12.47
CA ASN A 3 16.99 -4.19 11.06
C ASN A 3 18.08 -4.92 10.28
N THR A 4 17.65 -5.82 9.40
CA THR A 4 18.58 -6.48 8.48
C THR A 4 18.70 -5.64 7.22
N LEU A 5 19.65 -5.99 6.36
CA LEU A 5 19.76 -5.35 5.05
C LEU A 5 18.46 -5.53 4.26
N ILE A 6 17.83 -6.71 4.36
CA ILE A 6 16.55 -6.97 3.70
C ILE A 6 15.49 -5.99 4.19
N ASP A 7 15.41 -5.77 5.51
CA ASP A 7 14.43 -4.84 6.07
C ASP A 7 14.68 -3.42 5.61
N ASN A 8 15.93 -2.99 5.58
CA ASN A 8 16.25 -1.64 5.12
C ASN A 8 15.86 -1.44 3.66
N ILE A 9 16.18 -2.39 2.79
CA ILE A 9 15.83 -2.31 1.38
C ILE A 9 14.31 -2.32 1.21
N LEU A 10 13.63 -3.25 1.86
CA LEU A 10 12.18 -3.39 1.72
C LEU A 10 11.44 -2.17 2.25
N LEU A 11 11.85 -1.64 3.40
CA LEU A 11 11.22 -0.44 3.96
C LEU A 11 11.45 0.79 3.10
N ILE A 12 12.63 0.92 2.48
CA ILE A 12 12.89 2.03 1.55
C ILE A 12 11.95 1.93 0.34
N LEU A 13 11.80 0.73 -0.22
CA LEU A 13 10.90 0.52 -1.36
C LEU A 13 9.46 0.80 -0.99
N LEU A 14 9.01 0.35 0.18
CA LEU A 14 7.65 0.61 0.66
C LEU A 14 7.43 2.09 0.93
N ALA A 15 8.40 2.76 1.55
CA ALA A 15 8.31 4.19 1.79
C ALA A 15 8.18 4.95 0.47
N PHE A 16 8.99 4.58 -0.51
CA PHE A 16 8.94 5.22 -1.83
C PHE A 16 7.57 5.02 -2.49
N GLU A 17 7.08 3.79 -2.48
CA GLU A 17 5.77 3.47 -3.07
C GLU A 17 4.65 4.29 -2.42
N TYR A 18 4.55 4.22 -1.11
CA TYR A 18 3.44 4.86 -0.40
C TYR A 18 3.54 6.38 -0.38
N LEU A 19 4.75 6.94 -0.31
CA LEU A 19 4.90 8.39 -0.39
C LEU A 19 4.62 8.89 -1.80
N LEU A 20 5.13 8.20 -2.82
CA LEU A 20 4.92 8.62 -4.20
C LEU A 20 3.43 8.63 -4.55
N PHE A 21 2.77 7.48 -4.39
CA PHE A 21 1.36 7.37 -4.73
C PHE A 21 0.47 8.12 -3.75
N GLY A 22 0.83 8.12 -2.47
CA GLY A 22 0.06 8.86 -1.47
C GLY A 22 0.02 10.34 -1.76
N LEU A 23 1.18 10.96 -1.97
CA LEU A 23 1.25 12.38 -2.29
C LEU A 23 0.62 12.70 -3.63
N TRP A 24 0.83 11.82 -4.63
CA TRP A 24 0.24 12.02 -5.95
C TRP A 24 -1.29 12.04 -5.86
N GLY A 25 -1.88 11.03 -5.21
CA GLY A 25 -3.34 10.97 -5.07
C GLY A 25 -3.92 12.08 -4.22
N LEU A 26 -3.15 12.54 -3.21
CA LEU A 26 -3.58 13.64 -2.36
C LEU A 26 -3.56 14.97 -3.10
N LEU A 27 -2.49 15.25 -3.84
CA LEU A 27 -2.28 16.54 -4.45
C LEU A 27 -2.89 16.67 -5.85
N ASP A 28 -2.92 15.58 -6.62
CA ASP A 28 -3.48 15.57 -7.97
C ASP A 28 -4.28 14.31 -8.22
N PRO A 29 -5.46 14.20 -7.60
CA PRO A 29 -6.27 12.99 -7.71
C PRO A 29 -6.74 12.69 -9.14
N ILE A 30 -6.96 13.72 -9.95
CA ILE A 30 -7.41 13.50 -11.32
C ILE A 30 -6.34 12.79 -12.14
N ALA A 31 -5.09 13.23 -12.06
CA ALA A 31 -4.00 12.59 -12.79
C ALA A 31 -3.84 11.14 -12.40
N LEU A 32 -3.87 10.84 -11.09
CA LEU A 32 -3.72 9.46 -10.63
C LEU A 32 -4.93 8.61 -11.00
N SER A 33 -6.15 9.15 -10.88
CA SER A 33 -7.34 8.40 -11.24
C SER A 33 -7.38 8.06 -12.73
N ASN A 34 -6.85 8.94 -13.59
CA ASN A 34 -6.74 8.64 -15.01
C ASN A 34 -5.84 7.45 -15.29
N ILE A 35 -4.77 7.30 -14.53
CA ILE A 35 -3.88 6.15 -14.68
C ILE A 35 -4.55 4.88 -14.18
N ILE A 36 -5.26 4.95 -13.05
CA ILE A 36 -5.98 3.80 -12.48
C ILE A 36 -7.18 3.42 -13.35
N GLY A 37 -7.83 4.41 -13.96
CA GLY A 37 -8.88 4.14 -14.94
C GLY A 37 -10.29 4.44 -14.46
N PHE A 38 -10.47 5.43 -13.58
CA PHE A 38 -11.83 5.85 -13.23
C PHE A 38 -11.92 7.38 -13.17
N THR A 39 -13.16 7.86 -13.12
CA THR A 39 -13.46 9.30 -13.12
C THR A 39 -14.23 9.69 -11.87
N PHE A 40 -14.13 10.98 -11.53
CA PHE A 40 -14.87 11.53 -10.39
C PHE A 40 -16.06 12.33 -10.93
N ASN A 41 -17.23 12.08 -10.37
CA ASN A 41 -18.46 12.80 -10.74
C ASN A 41 -18.94 13.75 -9.65
N GLU A 42 -18.40 13.64 -8.43
CA GLU A 42 -18.88 14.39 -7.29
C GLU A 42 -17.72 14.84 -6.40
N ILE A 43 -17.95 15.93 -5.66
CA ILE A 43 -16.98 16.44 -4.67
C ILE A 43 -16.67 15.39 -3.62
N THR A 44 -17.69 14.62 -3.20
CA THR A 44 -17.49 13.55 -2.21
C THR A 44 -16.47 12.53 -2.69
N ALA A 45 -16.49 12.18 -3.98
CA ALA A 45 -15.52 11.24 -4.53
C ALA A 45 -14.08 11.77 -4.43
N PHE A 46 -13.89 13.06 -4.71
CA PHE A 46 -12.58 13.69 -4.53
C PHE A 46 -12.12 13.61 -3.07
N SER A 47 -13.03 13.93 -2.15
CA SER A 47 -12.72 13.93 -0.72
C SER A 47 -12.31 12.54 -0.26
N GLU A 48 -13.05 11.50 -0.66
CA GLU A 48 -12.74 10.13 -0.29
C GLU A 48 -11.40 9.67 -0.87
N PHE A 49 -11.13 10.04 -2.12
CA PHE A 49 -9.87 9.69 -2.77
C PHE A 49 -8.70 10.37 -2.07
N ARG A 50 -8.80 11.66 -1.79
CA ARG A 50 -7.74 12.38 -1.08
C ARG A 50 -7.51 11.82 0.32
N ALA A 51 -8.58 11.48 1.02
CA ALA A 51 -8.48 10.89 2.37
C ALA A 51 -7.72 9.56 2.33
N GLN A 52 -8.06 8.70 1.37
CA GLN A 52 -7.39 7.41 1.22
C GLN A 52 -5.90 7.59 0.93
N TYR A 53 -5.56 8.52 0.03
CA TYR A 53 -4.17 8.73 -0.33
C TYR A 53 -3.39 9.51 0.72
N THR A 54 -4.06 10.31 1.56
CA THR A 54 -3.42 10.87 2.75
C THR A 54 -3.02 9.75 3.71
N PHE A 55 -3.88 8.75 3.87
CA PHE A 55 -3.54 7.59 4.68
C PHE A 55 -2.34 6.82 4.10
N PHE A 56 -2.28 6.67 2.78
CA PHE A 56 -1.11 6.06 2.14
C PHE A 56 0.16 6.88 2.39
N THR A 57 0.06 8.19 2.35
CA THR A 57 1.19 9.08 2.69
C THR A 57 1.66 8.83 4.12
N ALA A 58 0.71 8.71 5.05
CA ALA A 58 1.04 8.42 6.44
C ALA A 58 1.75 7.07 6.58
N LEU A 59 1.33 6.06 5.81
CA LEU A 59 2.01 4.76 5.80
C LEU A 59 3.43 4.87 5.25
N GLY A 60 3.64 5.74 4.26
CA GLY A 60 4.97 6.02 3.75
C GLY A 60 5.86 6.66 4.82
N VAL A 61 5.31 7.61 5.55
CA VAL A 61 6.03 8.24 6.68
C VAL A 61 6.36 7.19 7.74
N LEU A 62 5.42 6.32 8.07
CA LEU A 62 5.66 5.24 9.02
C LEU A 62 6.80 4.33 8.56
N SER A 63 6.85 4.01 7.27
CA SER A 63 7.91 3.18 6.71
C SER A 63 9.27 3.85 6.82
N VAL A 64 9.35 5.17 6.59
CA VAL A 64 10.57 5.93 6.79
C VAL A 64 11.00 5.89 8.26
N LEU A 65 10.07 6.12 9.17
CA LEU A 65 10.38 6.09 10.61
C LEU A 65 10.88 4.71 11.03
N ALA A 66 10.32 3.65 10.47
CA ALA A 66 10.73 2.28 10.80
C ALA A 66 12.18 2.01 10.39
N ILE A 67 12.68 2.67 9.34
CA ILE A 67 14.09 2.51 8.95
C ILE A 67 15.02 2.96 10.09
N PHE A 68 14.63 4.01 10.80
CA PHE A 68 15.44 4.60 11.87
C PHE A 68 15.07 4.08 13.26
N ARG A 69 13.95 3.38 13.42
CA ARG A 69 13.47 2.94 14.72
C ARG A 69 13.08 1.46 14.65
N ASN A 70 13.92 0.61 15.23
CA ASN A 70 13.74 -0.84 15.20
C ASN A 70 12.39 -1.29 15.77
N GLU A 71 11.89 -0.58 16.79
CA GLU A 71 10.64 -0.97 17.43
C GLU A 71 9.44 -0.83 16.51
N LEU A 72 9.56 -0.07 15.42
CA LEU A 72 8.47 0.12 14.47
C LEU A 72 8.47 -0.87 13.32
N VAL A 73 9.56 -1.62 13.12
CA VAL A 73 9.71 -2.45 11.92
C VAL A 73 8.62 -3.51 11.83
N SER A 74 8.46 -4.34 12.86
CA SER A 74 7.46 -5.40 12.79
C SER A 74 6.03 -4.86 12.78
N ARG A 75 5.79 -3.75 13.46
CA ARG A 75 4.48 -3.10 13.44
C ARG A 75 4.14 -2.57 12.05
N THR A 76 5.11 -1.98 11.39
CA THR A 76 4.92 -1.48 10.01
C THR A 76 4.58 -2.64 9.08
N TYR A 77 5.32 -3.74 9.16
CA TYR A 77 5.02 -4.90 8.34
C TYR A 77 3.63 -5.47 8.62
N PHE A 78 3.23 -5.50 9.90
CA PHE A 78 1.89 -5.97 10.24
C PHE A 78 0.81 -5.09 9.61
N ILE A 79 0.94 -3.78 9.74
CA ILE A 79 -0.05 -2.84 9.20
C ILE A 79 -0.11 -2.94 7.68
N LEU A 80 1.04 -3.00 7.01
CA LEU A 80 1.06 -3.10 5.55
C LEU A 80 0.56 -4.44 5.05
N ALA A 81 0.84 -5.52 5.78
CA ALA A 81 0.29 -6.84 5.45
C ALA A 81 -1.24 -6.83 5.59
N LEU A 82 -1.75 -6.23 6.65
CA LEU A 82 -3.20 -6.12 6.84
C LEU A 82 -3.85 -5.29 5.72
N LEU A 83 -3.27 -4.16 5.39
CA LEU A 83 -3.79 -3.30 4.32
C LEU A 83 -3.81 -4.02 2.98
N ASN A 84 -2.67 -4.57 2.58
CA ASN A 84 -2.55 -5.20 1.27
C ASN A 84 -3.32 -6.51 1.19
N GLY A 85 -3.38 -7.27 2.28
CA GLY A 85 -4.22 -8.46 2.36
C GLY A 85 -5.70 -8.12 2.21
N SER A 86 -6.14 -7.01 2.81
CA SER A 86 -7.50 -6.53 2.66
C SER A 86 -7.81 -6.14 1.22
N PHE A 87 -6.86 -5.47 0.55
CA PHE A 87 -7.03 -5.13 -0.86
C PHE A 87 -7.14 -6.39 -1.73
N VAL A 88 -6.30 -7.39 -1.47
CA VAL A 88 -6.36 -8.65 -2.22
C VAL A 88 -7.73 -9.31 -2.06
N ILE A 89 -8.25 -9.35 -0.85
CA ILE A 89 -9.57 -9.93 -0.58
C ILE A 89 -10.65 -9.13 -1.31
N GLY A 90 -10.64 -7.81 -1.17
CA GLY A 90 -11.66 -6.95 -1.79
C GLY A 90 -11.62 -7.02 -3.31
N ARG A 91 -10.43 -7.01 -3.91
CA ARG A 91 -10.29 -7.11 -5.37
C ARG A 91 -10.71 -8.49 -5.88
N THR A 92 -10.39 -9.55 -5.12
CA THR A 92 -10.83 -10.91 -5.48
C THR A 92 -12.36 -10.98 -5.48
N LEU A 93 -12.99 -10.43 -4.46
CA LEU A 93 -14.46 -10.38 -4.41
C LEU A 93 -15.02 -9.57 -5.59
N GLY A 94 -14.38 -8.46 -5.93
CA GLY A 94 -14.78 -7.64 -7.08
C GLY A 94 -14.71 -8.40 -8.39
N ILE A 95 -13.69 -9.23 -8.59
CA ILE A 95 -13.60 -10.05 -9.79
C ILE A 95 -14.82 -10.99 -9.92
N PHE A 96 -15.25 -11.60 -8.82
CA PHE A 96 -16.40 -12.49 -8.85
C PHE A 96 -17.73 -11.76 -9.03
N LEU A 97 -17.85 -10.55 -8.47
CA LEU A 97 -19.12 -9.82 -8.49
C LEU A 97 -19.27 -8.90 -9.70
N ASP A 98 -18.17 -8.28 -10.13
CA ASP A 98 -18.21 -7.21 -11.13
C ASP A 98 -17.58 -7.59 -12.47
N GLY A 99 -16.85 -8.70 -12.52
CA GLY A 99 -16.17 -9.17 -13.72
C GLY A 99 -14.67 -8.95 -13.70
N MET A 100 -14.02 -9.31 -14.79
CA MET A 100 -12.56 -9.28 -14.89
C MET A 100 -12.05 -7.84 -14.99
N PRO A 101 -10.99 -7.50 -14.24
CA PRO A 101 -10.41 -6.17 -14.33
C PRO A 101 -9.58 -6.02 -15.61
N ASP A 102 -9.27 -4.76 -15.95
CA ASP A 102 -8.35 -4.48 -17.04
C ASP A 102 -6.90 -4.77 -16.62
N GLN A 103 -5.96 -4.56 -17.56
CA GLN A 103 -4.57 -4.86 -17.32
C GLN A 103 -3.97 -4.01 -16.19
N THR A 104 -4.37 -2.74 -16.08
CA THR A 104 -3.89 -1.87 -15.02
C THR A 104 -4.29 -2.39 -13.65
N LEU A 105 -5.55 -2.77 -13.49
CA LEU A 105 -6.03 -3.31 -12.22
C LEU A 105 -5.43 -4.67 -11.90
N TRP A 106 -5.18 -5.50 -12.92
CA TRP A 106 -4.44 -6.74 -12.70
C TRP A 106 -3.04 -6.48 -12.16
N THR A 107 -2.35 -5.47 -12.71
CA THR A 107 -1.02 -5.09 -12.24
C THR A 107 -1.08 -4.64 -10.77
N ILE A 108 -2.04 -3.81 -10.43
CA ILE A 108 -2.23 -3.33 -9.06
C ILE A 108 -2.52 -4.51 -8.12
N PHE A 109 -3.36 -5.44 -8.55
CA PHE A 109 -3.71 -6.63 -7.76
C PHE A 109 -2.45 -7.47 -7.47
N ILE A 110 -1.62 -7.68 -8.49
CA ILE A 110 -0.39 -8.46 -8.31
C ILE A 110 0.57 -7.74 -7.36
N VAL A 111 0.71 -6.41 -7.48
CA VAL A 111 1.56 -5.63 -6.57
C VAL A 111 1.05 -5.76 -5.14
N ASP A 112 -0.25 -5.63 -4.93
CA ASP A 112 -0.84 -5.78 -3.59
C ASP A 112 -0.54 -7.16 -3.01
N PHE A 113 -0.66 -8.20 -3.83
CA PHE A 113 -0.39 -9.57 -3.39
C PHE A 113 1.08 -9.77 -3.03
N VAL A 114 1.99 -9.23 -3.85
CA VAL A 114 3.43 -9.32 -3.60
C VAL A 114 3.79 -8.58 -2.31
N VAL A 115 3.30 -7.35 -2.14
CA VAL A 115 3.57 -6.56 -0.94
C VAL A 115 3.01 -7.26 0.29
N PHE A 116 1.78 -7.78 0.21
CA PHE A 116 1.19 -8.54 1.30
C PHE A 116 2.09 -9.72 1.70
N SER A 117 2.53 -10.49 0.71
CA SER A 117 3.34 -11.68 0.96
C SER A 117 4.69 -11.32 1.60
N LEU A 118 5.35 -10.29 1.08
CA LEU A 118 6.64 -9.86 1.62
C LEU A 118 6.51 -9.32 3.04
N CYS A 119 5.49 -8.50 3.28
CA CYS A 119 5.29 -7.92 4.61
C CYS A 119 4.91 -9.00 5.63
N LEU A 120 4.05 -9.94 5.25
CA LEU A 120 3.68 -11.03 6.13
C LEU A 120 4.88 -11.91 6.44
N TRP A 121 5.68 -12.23 5.44
CA TRP A 121 6.90 -13.02 5.62
C TRP A 121 7.84 -12.34 6.61
N ARG A 122 8.13 -11.05 6.40
CA ARG A 122 9.04 -10.35 7.30
C ARG A 122 8.47 -10.18 8.70
N TYR A 123 7.17 -9.91 8.79
CA TYR A 123 6.51 -9.82 10.09
C TYR A 123 6.67 -11.12 10.88
N ARG A 124 6.39 -12.25 10.25
CA ARG A 124 6.50 -13.55 10.91
C ARG A 124 7.94 -13.89 11.26
N ALA A 125 8.88 -13.59 10.37
CA ALA A 125 10.30 -13.84 10.63
C ALA A 125 10.80 -13.04 11.83
N LEU A 126 10.42 -11.76 11.92
CA LEU A 126 10.82 -10.91 13.04
C LEU A 126 10.14 -11.30 14.34
N LYS A 127 8.89 -11.70 14.27
CA LYS A 127 8.14 -12.10 15.46
C LYS A 127 8.68 -13.40 16.06
N ASN A 128 9.19 -14.31 15.23
CA ASN A 128 9.65 -15.63 15.67
C ASN A 128 11.15 -15.66 15.99
N SER A 129 11.86 -14.54 15.86
CA SER A 129 13.30 -14.50 16.12
C SER A 129 13.65 -14.09 17.55
#